data_48b39c367ee20509d470c3d7e7998af0
#
_entry.id   48b39c367ee20509d470c3d7e7998af0
#
_cell.length_a   1.000
_cell.length_b   1.000
_cell.length_c   1.000
_cell.angle_alpha   90.00
_cell.angle_beta   90.00
_cell.angle_gamma   90.00
#
_symmetry.space_group_name_H-M   'P 1'
#
loop_
_entity.id
_entity.type
_entity.pdbx_description
1 polymer ?
#
loop_
_entity_poly.entity_id
_entity_poly.type
_entity_poly.pdbx_seq_one_letter_code
_entity_poly.pdbx_strand_id
1 'polypeptide(L)'
;MAMEEKPGVKSSSSIVPCFLFVELVIMAGTVLLAYYFEYTDTFPVHIQGFFCYDKTFSKPYPGPDEGSKTPPLLIYSLVTAIPTVTILVGELCAFFTKAEGTQEKTIVTADCCYFNPLLRRIIRFLGVYAFGLFTTTIFVNAGQVVTGNQTPHFLSACRPNYTALGCQSTMQYIAERRACTGNPLVVMSARKSFPSKDAALSIYSAVYTVMYVTLVFKTKGTRLTKPTISLTLLCLAVLVGVVRVAEYRNHWADVLAGFFTGGSIAVFLVTCVINNFQQMLPSPPPLRPHRPESMLGMPMVTLPCVESPLEKLRGDLRSPRSHDHQPYRFPATPDVLIPSRSISSEV
;
A
#
# COMPACT_ATOMS: atom_id res chain seq x y z
N MET A 1 -53.72 -11.38 31.77
CA MET A 1 -52.66 -11.84 30.84
C MET A 1 -52.18 -10.63 30.04
N ALA A 2 -51.16 -9.96 30.55
CA ALA A 2 -50.52 -8.84 29.83
C ALA A 2 -49.22 -9.39 29.24
N MET A 3 -49.11 -9.38 27.91
CA MET A 3 -47.88 -9.69 27.19
C MET A 3 -46.94 -8.48 27.32
N GLU A 4 -45.86 -8.67 28.01
CA GLU A 4 -44.76 -7.72 28.13
C GLU A 4 -43.93 -7.75 26.84
N GLU A 5 -44.10 -6.74 26.02
CA GLU A 5 -43.37 -6.53 24.76
C GLU A 5 -41.94 -6.05 25.11
N LYS A 6 -40.94 -6.91 24.83
CA LYS A 6 -39.53 -6.54 24.99
C LYS A 6 -39.18 -5.44 23.99
N PRO A 7 -38.56 -4.34 24.43
CA PRO A 7 -38.11 -3.30 23.51
C PRO A 7 -37.02 -3.85 22.62
N GLY A 8 -37.34 -4.03 21.33
CA GLY A 8 -36.35 -4.34 20.28
C GLY A 8 -35.36 -3.21 20.16
N VAL A 9 -34.09 -3.51 20.33
CA VAL A 9 -32.99 -2.57 20.00
C VAL A 9 -33.08 -2.25 18.52
N LYS A 10 -33.64 -1.09 18.17
CA LYS A 10 -33.59 -0.51 16.82
C LYS A 10 -32.13 -0.20 16.54
N SER A 11 -31.45 -1.09 15.83
CA SER A 11 -30.17 -0.80 15.21
C SER A 11 -30.40 0.35 14.22
N SER A 12 -29.70 1.47 14.43
CA SER A 12 -29.83 2.67 13.61
C SER A 12 -29.33 2.39 12.18
N SER A 13 -30.25 2.04 11.31
CA SER A 13 -30.04 1.73 9.88
C SER A 13 -29.59 2.96 9.07
N SER A 14 -29.66 4.18 9.66
CA SER A 14 -29.38 5.45 8.99
C SER A 14 -27.90 5.81 8.91
N ILE A 15 -27.01 5.13 9.63
CA ILE A 15 -25.58 5.50 9.71
C ILE A 15 -24.79 5.01 8.48
N VAL A 16 -25.13 3.86 7.92
CA VAL A 16 -24.41 3.24 6.80
C VAL A 16 -24.42 4.10 5.51
N PRO A 17 -25.58 4.64 5.04
CA PRO A 17 -25.59 5.49 3.87
C PRO A 17 -24.80 6.79 4.07
N CYS A 18 -24.72 7.33 5.30
CA CYS A 18 -23.93 8.50 5.61
C CYS A 18 -22.43 8.24 5.43
N PHE A 19 -21.91 7.09 5.87
CA PHE A 19 -20.48 6.74 5.65
C PHE A 19 -20.14 6.56 4.18
N LEU A 20 -21.01 5.89 3.41
CA LEU A 20 -20.82 5.74 1.96
C LEU A 20 -20.82 7.08 1.23
N PHE A 21 -21.69 8.00 1.65
CA PHE A 21 -21.73 9.35 1.10
C PHE A 21 -20.43 10.11 1.38
N VAL A 22 -19.91 10.05 2.61
CA VAL A 22 -18.63 10.69 2.98
C VAL A 22 -17.47 10.12 2.18
N GLU A 23 -17.38 8.80 2.02
CA GLU A 23 -16.35 8.14 1.21
C GLU A 23 -16.43 8.60 -0.25
N LEU A 24 -17.63 8.73 -0.82
CA LEU A 24 -17.84 9.19 -2.19
C LEU A 24 -17.42 10.66 -2.36
N VAL A 25 -17.75 11.52 -1.39
CA VAL A 25 -17.33 12.94 -1.40
C VAL A 25 -15.81 13.07 -1.33
N ILE A 26 -15.14 12.30 -0.46
CA ILE A 26 -13.68 12.28 -0.36
C ILE A 26 -13.07 11.82 -1.70
N MET A 27 -13.59 10.74 -2.30
CA MET A 27 -13.12 10.25 -3.59
C MET A 27 -13.31 11.28 -4.70
N ALA A 28 -14.47 11.90 -4.78
CA ALA A 28 -14.74 12.95 -5.76
C ALA A 28 -13.79 14.14 -5.59
N GLY A 29 -13.54 14.57 -4.35
CA GLY A 29 -12.58 15.64 -4.04
C GLY A 29 -11.15 15.28 -4.46
N THR A 30 -10.70 14.05 -4.21
CA THR A 30 -9.35 13.61 -4.63
C THR A 30 -9.21 13.51 -6.15
N VAL A 31 -10.22 13.01 -6.86
CA VAL A 31 -10.23 12.97 -8.32
C VAL A 31 -10.20 14.37 -8.91
N LEU A 32 -11.01 15.27 -8.37
CA LEU A 32 -11.05 16.66 -8.82
C LEU A 32 -9.70 17.36 -8.61
N LEU A 33 -9.09 17.19 -7.45
CA LEU A 33 -7.79 17.77 -7.14
C LEU A 33 -6.68 17.19 -8.04
N ALA A 34 -6.68 15.88 -8.29
CA ALA A 34 -5.75 15.25 -9.22
C ALA A 34 -5.91 15.82 -10.64
N TYR A 35 -7.17 16.01 -11.09
CA TYR A 35 -7.46 16.63 -12.38
C TYR A 35 -6.90 18.06 -12.49
N TYR A 36 -7.09 18.89 -11.45
CA TYR A 36 -6.56 20.25 -11.44
C TYR A 36 -5.03 20.30 -11.53
N PHE A 37 -4.32 19.41 -10.82
CA PHE A 37 -2.85 19.34 -10.91
C PHE A 37 -2.35 18.85 -12.26
N GLU A 38 -3.10 17.97 -12.91
CA GLU A 38 -2.66 17.31 -14.15
C GLU A 38 -2.97 18.11 -15.41
N TYR A 39 -4.17 18.68 -15.49
CA TYR A 39 -4.71 19.22 -16.73
C TYR A 39 -4.93 20.73 -16.71
N THR A 40 -4.67 21.41 -15.59
CA THR A 40 -4.84 22.85 -15.51
C THR A 40 -3.55 23.54 -15.07
N ASP A 41 -3.35 24.78 -15.53
CA ASP A 41 -2.23 25.63 -15.11
C ASP A 41 -2.55 26.44 -13.82
N THR A 42 -3.48 25.94 -13.01
CA THR A 42 -3.91 26.59 -11.76
C THR A 42 -2.74 26.73 -10.77
N PHE A 43 -1.83 25.75 -10.77
CA PHE A 43 -0.64 25.75 -9.92
C PHE A 43 0.60 26.01 -10.77
N PRO A 44 1.16 27.25 -10.79
CA PRO A 44 2.32 27.57 -11.57
C PRO A 44 3.56 26.83 -11.06
N VAL A 45 4.31 26.23 -11.99
CA VAL A 45 5.57 25.54 -11.66
C VAL A 45 6.61 26.56 -11.21
N HIS A 46 7.33 26.25 -10.12
CA HIS A 46 8.45 27.04 -9.67
C HIS A 46 9.54 27.10 -10.73
N ILE A 47 9.99 28.31 -11.10
CA ILE A 47 11.00 28.51 -12.14
C ILE A 47 12.37 28.66 -11.48
N GLN A 48 13.15 27.58 -11.54
CA GLN A 48 14.57 27.62 -11.17
C GLN A 48 15.42 28.19 -12.32
N GLY A 49 16.47 28.92 -11.97
CA GLY A 49 17.53 29.32 -12.91
C GLY A 49 18.42 28.11 -13.29
N PHE A 50 19.41 28.36 -14.13
CA PHE A 50 20.39 27.34 -14.55
C PHE A 50 21.79 27.94 -14.67
N PHE A 51 22.81 27.07 -14.68
CA PHE A 51 24.17 27.46 -14.94
C PHE A 51 24.48 27.39 -16.45
N CYS A 52 25.25 28.35 -16.97
CA CYS A 52 25.68 28.35 -18.36
C CYS A 52 26.50 27.08 -18.67
N TYR A 53 26.19 26.44 -19.79
CA TYR A 53 26.90 25.25 -20.28
C TYR A 53 26.96 24.06 -19.33
N ASP A 54 25.98 23.91 -18.42
CA ASP A 54 25.93 22.80 -17.48
C ASP A 54 25.74 21.46 -18.20
N LYS A 55 26.74 20.59 -18.11
CA LYS A 55 26.73 19.25 -18.72
C LYS A 55 25.70 18.29 -18.11
N THR A 56 25.30 18.54 -16.87
CA THR A 56 24.34 17.70 -16.16
C THR A 56 22.95 17.80 -16.77
N PHE A 57 22.57 19.02 -17.19
CA PHE A 57 21.28 19.33 -17.79
C PHE A 57 21.30 19.46 -19.33
N SER A 58 22.46 19.16 -19.98
CA SER A 58 22.67 19.25 -21.43
C SER A 58 22.55 17.91 -22.15
N LYS A 59 21.87 16.91 -21.57
CA LYS A 59 21.66 15.62 -22.24
C LYS A 59 20.77 15.79 -23.47
N PRO A 60 20.90 14.90 -24.48
CA PRO A 60 20.07 14.99 -25.67
C PRO A 60 18.58 14.89 -25.34
N TYR A 61 17.77 15.69 -26.01
CA TYR A 61 16.31 15.62 -25.86
C TYR A 61 15.78 14.30 -26.42
N PRO A 62 15.10 13.47 -25.63
CA PRO A 62 14.67 12.12 -26.05
C PRO A 62 13.45 12.13 -26.98
N GLY A 63 12.92 13.30 -27.30
CA GLY A 63 11.66 13.42 -28.06
C GLY A 63 10.41 13.46 -27.17
N PRO A 64 9.22 13.51 -27.78
CA PRO A 64 7.95 13.52 -27.05
C PRO A 64 7.77 12.23 -26.25
N ASP A 65 6.92 12.29 -25.21
CA ASP A 65 6.68 11.16 -24.30
C ASP A 65 6.08 9.94 -25.00
N GLU A 66 5.34 10.14 -26.07
CA GLU A 66 4.74 9.08 -26.89
C GLU A 66 5.79 8.19 -27.60
N GLY A 67 6.96 8.74 -27.90
CA GLY A 67 8.09 8.00 -28.51
C GLY A 67 8.98 7.27 -27.52
N SER A 68 8.70 7.33 -26.23
CA SER A 68 9.45 6.60 -25.18
C SER A 68 9.27 5.09 -25.32
N LYS A 69 10.26 4.31 -24.85
CA LYS A 69 10.11 2.85 -24.67
C LYS A 69 9.01 2.50 -23.68
N THR A 70 8.71 3.38 -22.75
CA THR A 70 7.61 3.28 -21.80
C THR A 70 6.70 4.51 -21.92
N PRO A 71 5.82 4.54 -22.94
CA PRO A 71 4.91 5.69 -23.11
C PRO A 71 3.95 5.79 -21.91
N PRO A 72 3.54 7.00 -21.53
CA PRO A 72 2.65 7.21 -20.37
C PRO A 72 1.35 6.42 -20.48
N LEU A 73 0.78 6.29 -21.66
CA LEU A 73 -0.45 5.51 -21.90
C LEU A 73 -0.26 4.04 -21.52
N LEU A 74 0.89 3.44 -21.85
CA LEU A 74 1.21 2.07 -21.46
C LEU A 74 1.32 1.94 -19.93
N ILE A 75 2.00 2.88 -19.28
CA ILE A 75 2.17 2.88 -17.83
C ILE A 75 0.79 2.99 -17.14
N TYR A 76 -0.05 3.94 -17.53
CA TYR A 76 -1.37 4.12 -16.95
C TYR A 76 -2.29 2.92 -17.18
N SER A 77 -2.23 2.31 -18.37
CA SER A 77 -3.02 1.10 -18.65
C SER A 77 -2.56 -0.09 -17.80
N LEU A 78 -1.26 -0.32 -17.64
CA LEU A 78 -0.73 -1.41 -16.81
C LEU A 78 -1.00 -1.18 -15.31
N VAL A 79 -0.79 0.03 -14.83
CA VAL A 79 -1.04 0.42 -13.42
C VAL A 79 -2.52 0.24 -13.06
N THR A 80 -3.45 0.48 -13.98
CA THR A 80 -4.88 0.23 -13.74
C THR A 80 -5.29 -1.22 -13.95
N ALA A 81 -4.85 -1.86 -15.02
CA ALA A 81 -5.31 -3.18 -15.41
C ALA A 81 -4.78 -4.29 -14.49
N ILE A 82 -3.47 -4.28 -14.15
CA ILE A 82 -2.85 -5.36 -13.38
C ILE A 82 -3.50 -5.54 -12.00
N PRO A 83 -3.62 -4.50 -11.15
CA PRO A 83 -4.25 -4.66 -9.84
C PRO A 83 -5.74 -4.96 -9.94
N THR A 84 -6.45 -4.31 -10.87
CA THR A 84 -7.89 -4.54 -11.05
C THR A 84 -8.19 -5.99 -11.41
N VAL A 85 -7.50 -6.53 -12.42
CA VAL A 85 -7.66 -7.93 -12.83
C VAL A 85 -7.23 -8.88 -11.72
N THR A 86 -6.12 -8.60 -11.04
CA THR A 86 -5.62 -9.45 -9.95
C THR A 86 -6.61 -9.51 -8.78
N ILE A 87 -7.20 -8.38 -8.39
CA ILE A 87 -8.21 -8.32 -7.32
C ILE A 87 -9.49 -9.04 -7.74
N LEU A 88 -9.99 -8.78 -8.95
CA LEU A 88 -11.20 -9.43 -9.46
C LEU A 88 -11.04 -10.95 -9.52
N VAL A 89 -9.96 -11.44 -10.11
CA VAL A 89 -9.69 -12.87 -10.19
C VAL A 89 -9.49 -13.48 -8.81
N GLY A 90 -8.78 -12.80 -7.93
CA GLY A 90 -8.53 -13.26 -6.56
C GLY A 90 -9.82 -13.40 -5.75
N GLU A 91 -10.70 -12.40 -5.80
CA GLU A 91 -11.98 -12.44 -5.06
C GLU A 91 -12.96 -13.47 -5.66
N LEU A 92 -13.00 -13.61 -7.00
CA LEU A 92 -13.78 -14.66 -7.65
C LEU A 92 -13.29 -16.07 -7.27
N CYS A 93 -11.99 -16.32 -7.33
CA CYS A 93 -11.42 -17.59 -6.90
C CYS A 93 -11.70 -17.87 -5.42
N ALA A 94 -11.58 -16.86 -4.56
CA ALA A 94 -11.90 -17.00 -3.13
C ALA A 94 -13.38 -17.30 -2.91
N PHE A 95 -14.27 -16.72 -3.71
CA PHE A 95 -15.70 -16.99 -3.65
C PHE A 95 -16.03 -18.44 -4.04
N PHE A 96 -15.51 -18.92 -5.16
CA PHE A 96 -15.76 -20.30 -5.62
C PHE A 96 -15.18 -21.35 -4.68
N THR A 97 -14.00 -21.11 -4.11
CA THR A 97 -13.40 -22.03 -3.11
C THR A 97 -14.11 -22.06 -1.76
N LYS A 98 -14.81 -20.97 -1.39
CA LYS A 98 -15.64 -20.91 -0.17
C LYS A 98 -17.03 -21.50 -0.36
N ALA A 99 -17.57 -21.50 -1.57
CA ALA A 99 -18.93 -22.02 -1.86
C ALA A 99 -19.09 -23.50 -1.50
N GLU A 100 -18.00 -24.25 -1.41
CA GLU A 100 -18.02 -25.67 -0.99
C GLU A 100 -18.11 -25.91 0.53
N GLY A 101 -17.98 -24.90 1.38
CA GLY A 101 -17.79 -25.17 2.81
C GLY A 101 -18.57 -24.36 3.83
N THR A 102 -19.09 -23.18 3.53
CA THR A 102 -19.76 -22.36 4.58
C THR A 102 -20.64 -21.29 3.94
N GLN A 103 -21.96 -21.37 4.16
CA GLN A 103 -22.86 -20.25 3.87
C GLN A 103 -22.52 -19.08 4.81
N GLU A 104 -21.79 -18.10 4.30
CA GLU A 104 -21.58 -16.84 4.98
C GLU A 104 -22.90 -16.08 5.03
N LYS A 105 -23.46 -15.89 6.23
CA LYS A 105 -24.73 -15.19 6.43
C LYS A 105 -24.67 -13.81 5.77
N THR A 106 -25.56 -13.58 4.83
CA THR A 106 -25.76 -12.28 4.19
C THR A 106 -26.15 -11.26 5.27
N ILE A 107 -25.29 -10.29 5.54
CA ILE A 107 -25.60 -9.22 6.48
C ILE A 107 -26.54 -8.25 5.75
N VAL A 108 -27.79 -8.21 6.18
CA VAL A 108 -28.77 -7.23 5.70
C VAL A 108 -28.34 -5.85 6.18
N THR A 109 -27.80 -5.05 5.28
CA THR A 109 -27.46 -3.67 5.53
C THR A 109 -28.56 -2.80 4.94
N ALA A 110 -29.49 -2.35 5.78
CA ALA A 110 -30.66 -1.53 5.46
C ALA A 110 -31.68 -2.18 4.48
N ASP A 111 -32.95 -1.92 4.67
CA ASP A 111 -34.09 -2.54 4.00
C ASP A 111 -34.16 -2.38 2.47
N CYS A 112 -33.19 -1.75 1.82
CA CYS A 112 -33.21 -1.44 0.40
C CYS A 112 -32.21 -2.20 -0.49
N CYS A 113 -31.08 -2.72 0.01
CA CYS A 113 -30.05 -3.29 -0.85
C CYS A 113 -29.37 -4.52 -0.25
N TYR A 114 -29.62 -5.67 -0.83
CA TYR A 114 -28.84 -6.88 -0.60
C TYR A 114 -27.47 -6.76 -1.33
N PHE A 115 -26.45 -6.25 -0.68
CA PHE A 115 -25.12 -6.27 -1.23
C PHE A 115 -24.49 -7.65 -1.02
N ASN A 116 -24.15 -8.30 -2.14
CA ASN A 116 -23.38 -9.54 -2.12
C ASN A 116 -22.03 -9.27 -1.41
N PRO A 117 -21.61 -10.09 -0.42
CA PRO A 117 -20.35 -9.91 0.32
C PRO A 117 -19.12 -9.85 -0.59
N LEU A 118 -19.15 -10.57 -1.72
CA LEU A 118 -18.12 -10.51 -2.76
C LEU A 118 -18.00 -9.09 -3.34
N LEU A 119 -19.13 -8.51 -3.79
CA LEU A 119 -19.14 -7.18 -4.39
C LEU A 119 -18.66 -6.10 -3.42
N ARG A 120 -19.06 -6.19 -2.15
CA ARG A 120 -18.60 -5.27 -1.09
C ARG A 120 -17.07 -5.31 -0.91
N ARG A 121 -16.46 -6.50 -0.95
CA ARG A 121 -15.01 -6.65 -0.84
C ARG A 121 -14.29 -6.08 -2.05
N ILE A 122 -14.77 -6.39 -3.25
CA ILE A 122 -14.21 -5.86 -4.51
C ILE A 122 -14.24 -4.33 -4.50
N ILE A 123 -15.40 -3.73 -4.21
CA ILE A 123 -15.55 -2.27 -4.15
C ILE A 123 -14.60 -1.65 -3.14
N ARG A 124 -14.48 -2.24 -1.95
CA ARG A 124 -13.57 -1.75 -0.91
C ARG A 124 -12.11 -1.79 -1.37
N PHE A 125 -11.65 -2.91 -1.92
CA PHE A 125 -10.25 -3.05 -2.31
C PHE A 125 -9.89 -2.20 -3.53
N LEU A 126 -10.76 -2.17 -4.54
CA LEU A 126 -10.57 -1.30 -5.70
C LEU A 126 -10.76 0.17 -5.37
N GLY A 127 -11.70 0.51 -4.49
CA GLY A 127 -11.91 1.88 -4.04
C GLY A 127 -10.69 2.46 -3.32
N VAL A 128 -10.10 1.70 -2.37
CA VAL A 128 -8.88 2.14 -1.69
C VAL A 128 -7.68 2.16 -2.63
N TYR A 129 -7.60 1.21 -3.58
CA TYR A 129 -6.59 1.25 -4.63
C TYR A 129 -6.67 2.53 -5.47
N ALA A 130 -7.87 2.85 -5.98
CA ALA A 130 -8.11 4.06 -6.77
C ALA A 130 -7.82 5.34 -5.98
N PHE A 131 -8.27 5.43 -4.73
CA PHE A 131 -7.97 6.54 -3.84
C PHE A 131 -6.45 6.76 -3.71
N GLY A 132 -5.69 5.71 -3.45
CA GLY A 132 -4.24 5.82 -3.32
C GLY A 132 -3.53 6.16 -4.64
N LEU A 133 -4.06 5.70 -5.79
CA LEU A 133 -3.54 6.08 -7.10
C LEU A 133 -3.66 7.59 -7.33
N PHE A 134 -4.84 8.17 -7.09
CA PHE A 134 -5.06 9.62 -7.20
C PHE A 134 -4.26 10.39 -6.15
N THR A 135 -4.19 9.89 -4.93
CA THR A 135 -3.36 10.49 -3.88
C THR A 135 -1.88 10.53 -4.27
N THR A 136 -1.35 9.43 -4.80
CA THR A 136 0.05 9.37 -5.31
C THR A 136 0.26 10.39 -6.43
N THR A 137 -0.68 10.50 -7.36
CA THR A 137 -0.63 11.49 -8.44
C THR A 137 -0.60 12.93 -7.90
N ILE A 138 -1.42 13.25 -6.91
CA ILE A 138 -1.46 14.58 -6.28
C ILE A 138 -0.13 14.89 -5.61
N PHE A 139 0.42 13.98 -4.79
CA PHE A 139 1.69 14.19 -4.09
C PHE A 139 2.85 14.42 -5.07
N VAL A 140 2.91 13.63 -6.14
CA VAL A 140 3.96 13.77 -7.14
C VAL A 140 3.81 15.07 -7.91
N ASN A 141 2.61 15.39 -8.40
CA ASN A 141 2.38 16.63 -9.14
C ASN A 141 2.63 17.87 -8.25
N ALA A 142 2.21 17.85 -6.99
CA ALA A 142 2.53 18.90 -6.03
C ALA A 142 4.05 19.06 -5.85
N GLY A 143 4.77 17.94 -5.70
CA GLY A 143 6.23 17.94 -5.63
C GLY A 143 6.87 18.57 -6.87
N GLN A 144 6.41 18.21 -8.07
CA GLN A 144 6.91 18.75 -9.34
C GLN A 144 6.66 20.26 -9.48
N VAL A 145 5.48 20.72 -9.08
CA VAL A 145 5.10 22.15 -9.14
C VAL A 145 5.93 22.97 -8.14
N VAL A 146 6.06 22.47 -6.91
CA VAL A 146 6.78 23.20 -5.83
C VAL A 146 8.28 23.22 -6.07
N THR A 147 8.87 22.11 -6.50
CA THR A 147 10.33 22.05 -6.71
C THR A 147 10.76 22.71 -8.02
N GLY A 148 9.99 22.55 -9.09
CA GLY A 148 10.36 23.05 -10.42
C GLY A 148 11.68 22.47 -10.91
N ASN A 149 12.05 21.24 -10.46
CA ASN A 149 13.35 20.66 -10.74
C ASN A 149 13.50 20.31 -12.23
N GLN A 150 14.68 20.58 -12.78
CA GLN A 150 14.95 20.44 -14.21
C GLN A 150 15.31 18.99 -14.55
N THR A 151 14.87 18.53 -15.73
CA THR A 151 15.26 17.23 -16.30
C THR A 151 16.69 17.23 -16.81
N PRO A 152 17.34 16.04 -16.99
CA PRO A 152 18.68 15.96 -17.57
C PRO A 152 18.82 16.58 -18.95
N HIS A 153 17.73 16.68 -19.73
CA HIS A 153 17.69 17.26 -21.08
C HIS A 153 17.18 18.71 -21.11
N PHE A 154 17.06 19.38 -19.96
CA PHE A 154 16.45 20.70 -19.84
C PHE A 154 17.09 21.74 -20.76
N LEU A 155 18.42 21.86 -20.80
CA LEU A 155 19.10 22.86 -21.64
C LEU A 155 18.93 22.58 -23.14
N SER A 156 18.81 21.33 -23.53
CA SER A 156 18.51 20.94 -24.91
C SER A 156 17.08 21.34 -25.34
N ALA A 157 16.13 21.33 -24.39
CA ALA A 157 14.76 21.79 -24.59
C ALA A 157 14.65 23.34 -24.53
N CYS A 158 15.34 23.96 -23.59
CA CYS A 158 15.36 25.41 -23.34
C CYS A 158 16.01 26.19 -24.48
N ARG A 159 17.10 25.67 -25.07
CA ARG A 159 17.91 26.31 -26.14
C ARG A 159 18.25 27.77 -25.82
N PRO A 160 18.93 28.04 -24.68
CA PRO A 160 19.24 29.40 -24.27
C PRO A 160 20.20 30.06 -25.25
N ASN A 161 19.97 31.36 -25.53
CA ASN A 161 20.93 32.15 -26.30
C ASN A 161 22.02 32.66 -25.38
N TYR A 162 23.11 31.90 -25.26
CA TYR A 162 24.21 32.20 -24.32
C TYR A 162 24.87 33.55 -24.59
N THR A 163 24.95 33.97 -25.86
CA THR A 163 25.53 35.27 -26.23
C THR A 163 24.66 36.43 -25.72
N ALA A 164 23.34 36.33 -25.90
CA ALA A 164 22.41 37.36 -25.43
C ALA A 164 22.31 37.41 -23.87
N LEU A 165 22.53 36.27 -23.22
CA LEU A 165 22.52 36.16 -21.74
C LEU A 165 23.85 36.54 -21.11
N GLY A 166 24.86 36.90 -21.91
CA GLY A 166 26.20 37.29 -21.43
C GLY A 166 26.95 36.16 -20.73
N CYS A 167 26.74 34.90 -21.14
CA CYS A 167 27.41 33.73 -20.57
C CYS A 167 28.90 33.73 -20.95
N GLN A 168 29.76 34.15 -20.00
CA GLN A 168 31.21 34.16 -20.20
C GLN A 168 31.89 32.95 -19.54
N SER A 169 31.25 32.31 -18.57
CA SER A 169 31.80 31.14 -17.85
C SER A 169 30.75 30.10 -17.61
N THR A 170 31.19 28.84 -17.37
CA THR A 170 30.32 27.69 -17.03
C THR A 170 29.70 27.78 -15.64
N MET A 171 30.21 28.67 -14.77
CA MET A 171 29.70 28.86 -13.42
C MET A 171 28.76 30.05 -13.28
N GLN A 172 28.40 30.69 -14.37
CA GLN A 172 27.49 31.82 -14.35
C GLN A 172 26.05 31.34 -14.21
N TYR A 173 25.36 31.78 -13.15
CA TYR A 173 23.96 31.43 -12.88
C TYR A 173 23.03 32.43 -13.56
N ILE A 174 22.06 31.92 -14.29
CA ILE A 174 21.02 32.68 -14.96
C ILE A 174 19.68 32.45 -14.28
N ALA A 175 19.15 33.50 -13.64
CA ALA A 175 17.85 33.45 -12.95
C ALA A 175 16.67 33.96 -13.82
N GLU A 176 16.94 34.37 -15.06
CA GLU A 176 15.96 35.01 -15.93
C GLU A 176 14.87 34.04 -16.38
N ARG A 177 13.60 34.40 -16.15
CA ARG A 177 12.44 33.59 -16.52
C ARG A 177 12.28 33.38 -18.04
N ARG A 178 12.79 34.31 -18.83
CA ARG A 178 12.67 34.34 -20.31
C ARG A 178 13.96 33.91 -21.01
N ALA A 179 14.86 33.25 -20.32
CA ALA A 179 16.13 32.79 -20.88
C ALA A 179 16.01 31.69 -21.96
N CYS A 180 14.88 30.98 -21.98
CA CYS A 180 14.63 29.89 -22.94
C CYS A 180 13.99 30.41 -24.22
N THR A 181 14.54 29.97 -25.39
CA THR A 181 14.00 30.24 -26.72
C THR A 181 13.27 29.05 -27.34
N GLY A 182 13.28 27.89 -26.67
CA GLY A 182 12.61 26.66 -27.12
C GLY A 182 11.09 26.71 -26.97
N ASN A 183 10.42 25.63 -27.40
CA ASN A 183 8.96 25.51 -27.29
C ASN A 183 8.51 25.61 -25.82
N PRO A 184 7.61 26.54 -25.45
CA PRO A 184 7.21 26.77 -24.06
C PRO A 184 6.62 25.53 -23.38
N LEU A 185 5.85 24.71 -24.10
CA LEU A 185 5.25 23.48 -23.54
C LEU A 185 6.33 22.44 -23.18
N VAL A 186 7.32 22.26 -24.06
CA VAL A 186 8.43 21.33 -23.83
C VAL A 186 9.32 21.81 -22.70
N VAL A 187 9.59 23.12 -22.64
CA VAL A 187 10.39 23.73 -21.57
C VAL A 187 9.68 23.59 -20.23
N MET A 188 8.35 23.76 -20.18
CA MET A 188 7.56 23.60 -18.96
C MET A 188 7.54 22.14 -18.50
N SER A 189 7.36 21.19 -19.40
CA SER A 189 7.47 19.76 -19.09
C SER A 189 8.85 19.39 -18.55
N ALA A 190 9.92 19.96 -19.13
CA ALA A 190 11.29 19.74 -18.69
C ALA A 190 11.63 20.34 -17.31
N ARG A 191 10.73 21.08 -16.67
CA ARG A 191 10.83 21.58 -15.29
C ARG A 191 10.06 20.72 -14.26
N LYS A 192 9.48 19.61 -14.68
CA LYS A 192 8.69 18.70 -13.83
C LYS A 192 9.41 17.36 -13.64
N SER A 193 10.69 17.41 -13.19
CA SER A 193 11.49 16.18 -13.04
C SER A 193 11.27 15.48 -11.69
N PHE A 194 11.21 16.22 -10.58
CA PHE A 194 11.21 15.66 -9.22
C PHE A 194 9.84 15.82 -8.53
N PRO A 195 9.34 14.74 -7.92
CA PRO A 195 9.73 13.35 -8.08
C PRO A 195 9.24 12.73 -9.39
N SER A 196 9.78 11.56 -9.79
CA SER A 196 9.35 10.87 -11.01
C SER A 196 7.95 10.27 -10.85
N LYS A 197 6.99 10.75 -11.66
CA LYS A 197 5.59 10.33 -11.63
C LYS A 197 5.43 8.86 -12.04
N ASP A 198 6.05 8.47 -13.15
CA ASP A 198 5.94 7.12 -13.67
C ASP A 198 6.54 6.08 -12.71
N ALA A 199 7.65 6.42 -12.06
CA ALA A 199 8.25 5.59 -11.02
C ALA A 199 7.35 5.45 -9.80
N ALA A 200 6.72 6.53 -9.34
CA ALA A 200 5.83 6.51 -8.19
C ALA A 200 4.57 5.68 -8.44
N LEU A 201 3.93 5.84 -9.58
CA LEU A 201 2.72 5.10 -9.95
C LEU A 201 3.00 3.62 -10.16
N SER A 202 4.11 3.27 -10.82
CA SER A 202 4.47 1.88 -11.08
C SER A 202 4.78 1.13 -9.78
N ILE A 203 5.55 1.72 -8.86
CA ILE A 203 5.86 1.08 -7.58
C ILE A 203 4.63 1.02 -6.65
N TYR A 204 3.79 2.07 -6.64
CA TYR A 204 2.52 2.07 -5.91
C TYR A 204 1.67 0.86 -6.31
N SER A 205 1.44 0.69 -7.60
CA SER A 205 0.67 -0.42 -8.16
C SER A 205 1.29 -1.78 -7.85
N ALA A 206 2.60 -1.92 -8.03
CA ALA A 206 3.31 -3.16 -7.76
C ALA A 206 3.25 -3.55 -6.28
N VAL A 207 3.56 -2.63 -5.35
CA VAL A 207 3.55 -2.89 -3.91
C VAL A 207 2.14 -3.23 -3.43
N TYR A 208 1.12 -2.48 -3.85
CA TYR A 208 -0.27 -2.78 -3.49
C TYR A 208 -0.69 -4.18 -3.94
N THR A 209 -0.39 -4.53 -5.21
CA THR A 209 -0.71 -5.85 -5.77
C THR A 209 0.07 -6.97 -5.11
N VAL A 210 1.34 -6.77 -4.84
CA VAL A 210 2.20 -7.74 -4.10
C VAL A 210 1.64 -8.00 -2.71
N MET A 211 1.26 -6.94 -1.97
CA MET A 211 0.66 -7.10 -0.65
C MET A 211 -0.68 -7.83 -0.74
N TYR A 212 -1.52 -7.53 -1.73
CA TYR A 212 -2.76 -8.25 -1.97
C TYR A 212 -2.50 -9.74 -2.23
N VAL A 213 -1.62 -10.08 -3.17
CA VAL A 213 -1.29 -11.47 -3.52
C VAL A 213 -0.72 -12.24 -2.32
N THR A 214 0.18 -11.64 -1.56
CA THR A 214 0.83 -12.30 -0.42
C THR A 214 -0.12 -12.53 0.74
N LEU A 215 -1.03 -11.58 1.03
CA LEU A 215 -1.91 -11.61 2.18
C LEU A 215 -3.24 -12.34 1.92
N VAL A 216 -3.81 -12.21 0.72
CA VAL A 216 -5.14 -12.77 0.37
C VAL A 216 -5.06 -14.15 -0.23
N PHE A 217 -4.11 -14.42 -1.12
CA PHE A 217 -4.01 -15.73 -1.78
C PHE A 217 -3.50 -16.81 -0.81
N LYS A 218 -4.34 -17.80 -0.53
CA LYS A 218 -3.98 -19.00 0.23
C LYS A 218 -3.64 -20.13 -0.73
N THR A 219 -2.42 -20.15 -1.26
CA THR A 219 -1.97 -21.24 -2.13
C THR A 219 -1.60 -22.48 -1.32
N LYS A 220 -2.42 -23.53 -1.45
CA LYS A 220 -2.20 -24.84 -0.80
C LYS A 220 -1.36 -25.77 -1.69
N GLY A 221 -0.21 -25.42 -2.14
CA GLY A 221 0.52 -26.39 -2.97
C GLY A 221 1.86 -25.93 -3.53
N THR A 222 2.00 -24.66 -3.86
CA THR A 222 3.22 -24.15 -4.48
C THR A 222 3.83 -23.02 -3.64
N ARG A 223 4.96 -23.32 -2.99
CA ARG A 223 5.67 -22.35 -2.13
C ARG A 223 6.28 -21.18 -2.93
N LEU A 224 6.62 -21.39 -4.19
CA LEU A 224 7.34 -20.43 -5.03
C LEU A 224 6.42 -19.47 -5.83
N THR A 225 5.15 -19.80 -6.03
CA THR A 225 4.25 -18.98 -6.87
C THR A 225 4.11 -17.55 -6.36
N LYS A 226 3.90 -17.36 -5.04
CA LYS A 226 3.76 -16.03 -4.46
C LYS A 226 5.03 -15.18 -4.61
N PRO A 227 6.22 -15.65 -4.18
CA PRO A 227 7.44 -14.86 -4.31
C PRO A 227 7.79 -14.59 -5.78
N THR A 228 7.54 -15.52 -6.70
CA THR A 228 7.80 -15.31 -8.14
C THR A 228 6.92 -14.18 -8.70
N ILE A 229 5.62 -14.23 -8.48
CA ILE A 229 4.70 -13.15 -8.94
C ILE A 229 5.10 -11.81 -8.31
N SER A 230 5.38 -11.81 -7.00
CA SER A 230 5.76 -10.59 -6.28
C SER A 230 7.05 -10.00 -6.82
N LEU A 231 8.07 -10.82 -7.03
CA LEU A 231 9.35 -10.39 -7.58
C LEU A 231 9.21 -9.87 -9.01
N THR A 232 8.43 -10.55 -9.86
CA THR A 232 8.19 -10.12 -11.24
C THR A 232 7.53 -8.74 -11.27
N LEU A 233 6.50 -8.49 -10.47
CA LEU A 233 5.82 -7.19 -10.41
C LEU A 233 6.77 -6.08 -9.93
N LEU A 234 7.56 -6.34 -8.91
CA LEU A 234 8.53 -5.36 -8.40
C LEU A 234 9.65 -5.09 -9.44
N CYS A 235 10.15 -6.13 -10.11
CA CYS A 235 11.14 -5.96 -11.16
C CYS A 235 10.61 -5.12 -12.34
N LEU A 236 9.37 -5.34 -12.75
CA LEU A 236 8.73 -4.53 -13.80
C LEU A 236 8.60 -3.05 -13.39
N ALA A 237 8.21 -2.79 -12.14
CA ALA A 237 8.11 -1.42 -11.63
C ALA A 237 9.48 -0.72 -11.58
N VAL A 238 10.52 -1.43 -11.13
CA VAL A 238 11.90 -0.91 -11.12
C VAL A 238 12.40 -0.67 -12.54
N LEU A 239 12.07 -1.57 -13.49
CA LEU A 239 12.45 -1.41 -14.90
C LEU A 239 11.89 -0.12 -15.51
N VAL A 240 10.64 0.26 -15.18
CA VAL A 240 10.08 1.56 -15.61
C VAL A 240 10.99 2.70 -15.15
N GLY A 241 11.39 2.72 -13.88
CA GLY A 241 12.31 3.75 -13.38
C GLY A 241 13.68 3.76 -14.06
N VAL A 242 14.25 2.59 -14.32
CA VAL A 242 15.52 2.45 -15.04
C VAL A 242 15.42 3.01 -16.46
N VAL A 243 14.33 2.72 -17.19
CA VAL A 243 14.09 3.25 -18.54
C VAL A 243 13.99 4.77 -18.51
N ARG A 244 13.31 5.36 -17.52
CA ARG A 244 13.20 6.83 -17.39
C ARG A 244 14.57 7.51 -17.20
N VAL A 245 15.48 6.88 -16.46
CA VAL A 245 16.87 7.38 -16.31
C VAL A 245 17.67 7.17 -17.59
N ALA A 246 17.56 6.00 -18.21
CA ALA A 246 18.29 5.68 -19.45
C ALA A 246 17.90 6.59 -20.64
N GLU A 247 16.66 7.06 -20.69
CA GLU A 247 16.16 8.01 -21.70
C GLU A 247 16.42 9.47 -21.31
N TYR A 248 17.17 9.76 -20.25
CA TYR A 248 17.43 11.13 -19.78
C TYR A 248 16.16 11.95 -19.46
N ARG A 249 15.06 11.28 -19.10
CA ARG A 249 13.80 11.94 -18.71
C ARG A 249 13.78 12.35 -17.24
N ASN A 250 14.43 11.58 -16.38
CA ASN A 250 14.55 11.85 -14.95
C ASN A 250 15.98 11.55 -14.48
N HIS A 251 16.40 12.18 -13.38
CA HIS A 251 17.59 11.78 -12.66
C HIS A 251 17.32 10.54 -11.79
N TRP A 252 18.36 9.80 -11.45
CA TRP A 252 18.20 8.63 -10.57
C TRP A 252 17.59 8.97 -9.19
N ALA A 253 17.89 10.16 -8.65
CA ALA A 253 17.33 10.66 -7.41
C ALA A 253 15.81 10.91 -7.50
N ASP A 254 15.33 11.42 -8.64
CA ASP A 254 13.91 11.67 -8.90
C ASP A 254 13.11 10.34 -8.91
N VAL A 255 13.72 9.30 -9.49
CA VAL A 255 13.14 7.95 -9.55
C VAL A 255 13.09 7.32 -8.16
N LEU A 256 14.16 7.42 -7.38
CA LEU A 256 14.18 6.91 -5.99
C LEU A 256 13.16 7.62 -5.11
N ALA A 257 13.04 8.95 -5.23
CA ALA A 257 12.02 9.72 -4.52
C ALA A 257 10.59 9.27 -4.92
N GLY A 258 10.39 9.00 -6.22
CA GLY A 258 9.14 8.43 -6.73
C GLY A 258 8.83 7.07 -6.11
N PHE A 259 9.80 6.15 -6.11
CA PHE A 259 9.65 4.83 -5.49
C PHE A 259 9.32 4.93 -4.00
N PHE A 260 10.02 5.80 -3.27
CA PHE A 260 9.74 6.01 -1.85
C PHE A 260 8.31 6.53 -1.62
N THR A 261 7.88 7.53 -2.39
CA THR A 261 6.54 8.12 -2.27
C THR A 261 5.45 7.10 -2.58
N GLY A 262 5.51 6.44 -3.75
CA GLY A 262 4.51 5.46 -4.15
C GLY A 262 4.47 4.25 -3.22
N GLY A 263 5.63 3.71 -2.84
CA GLY A 263 5.75 2.58 -1.92
C GLY A 263 5.19 2.89 -0.53
N SER A 264 5.51 4.06 0.03
CA SER A 264 5.01 4.49 1.34
C SER A 264 3.49 4.63 1.37
N ILE A 265 2.90 5.23 0.33
CA ILE A 265 1.44 5.37 0.22
C ILE A 265 0.78 4.00 0.11
N ALA A 266 1.33 3.08 -0.69
CA ALA A 266 0.79 1.73 -0.82
C ALA A 266 0.80 0.98 0.52
N VAL A 267 1.94 0.97 1.21
CA VAL A 267 2.08 0.32 2.53
C VAL A 267 1.14 0.94 3.55
N PHE A 268 1.08 2.28 3.62
CA PHE A 268 0.18 2.98 4.53
C PHE A 268 -1.28 2.58 4.32
N LEU A 269 -1.76 2.61 3.07
CA LEU A 269 -3.16 2.27 2.77
C LEU A 269 -3.48 0.81 3.07
N VAL A 270 -2.58 -0.11 2.76
CA VAL A 270 -2.82 -1.53 3.04
C VAL A 270 -2.79 -1.83 4.54
N THR A 271 -1.87 -1.24 5.28
CA THR A 271 -1.75 -1.49 6.73
C THR A 271 -2.78 -0.75 7.54
N CYS A 272 -2.96 0.56 7.31
CA CYS A 272 -3.79 1.44 8.15
C CYS A 272 -5.26 1.49 7.70
N VAL A 273 -5.55 1.44 6.39
CA VAL A 273 -6.92 1.59 5.88
C VAL A 273 -7.61 0.24 5.67
N ILE A 274 -6.92 -0.72 5.06
CA ILE A 274 -7.49 -2.05 4.77
C ILE A 274 -7.19 -3.07 5.88
N ASN A 275 -6.32 -2.74 6.83
CA ASN A 275 -5.88 -3.66 7.90
C ASN A 275 -5.38 -5.00 7.33
N ASN A 276 -4.41 -4.93 6.42
CA ASN A 276 -3.77 -6.09 5.78
C ASN A 276 -4.76 -7.05 5.11
N PHE A 277 -5.83 -6.54 4.50
CA PHE A 277 -6.91 -7.31 3.85
C PHE A 277 -7.57 -8.34 4.78
N GLN A 278 -7.45 -8.18 6.12
CA GLN A 278 -8.06 -9.09 7.08
C GLN A 278 -9.58 -8.94 7.06
N GLN A 279 -10.27 -10.07 7.17
CA GLN A 279 -11.71 -10.07 7.46
C GLN A 279 -11.86 -9.64 8.92
N MET A 280 -12.65 -8.61 9.19
CA MET A 280 -13.18 -8.40 10.54
C MET A 280 -14.09 -9.59 10.83
N LEU A 281 -13.57 -10.58 11.55
CA LEU A 281 -14.42 -11.57 12.19
C LEU A 281 -15.32 -10.79 13.16
N PRO A 282 -16.66 -10.97 13.12
CA PRO A 282 -17.51 -10.45 14.17
C PRO A 282 -16.94 -10.96 15.50
N SER A 283 -16.71 -10.06 16.44
CA SER A 283 -16.35 -10.45 17.80
C SER A 283 -17.37 -11.50 18.28
N PRO A 284 -16.92 -12.64 18.85
CA PRO A 284 -17.86 -13.60 19.39
C PRO A 284 -18.79 -12.86 20.36
N PRO A 285 -20.11 -13.13 20.31
CA PRO A 285 -21.05 -12.48 21.22
C PRO A 285 -20.54 -12.68 22.64
N PRO A 286 -20.58 -11.63 23.49
CA PRO A 286 -20.16 -11.78 24.89
C PRO A 286 -20.88 -12.97 25.48
N LEU A 287 -20.13 -13.94 26.02
CA LEU A 287 -20.66 -15.07 26.75
C LEU A 287 -21.62 -14.50 27.80
N ARG A 288 -22.91 -14.72 27.60
CA ARG A 288 -23.91 -14.36 28.62
C ARG A 288 -23.49 -15.05 29.91
N PRO A 289 -23.32 -14.34 31.02
CA PRO A 289 -23.07 -14.99 32.29
C PRO A 289 -24.24 -15.95 32.52
N HIS A 290 -23.93 -17.22 32.70
CA HIS A 290 -24.91 -18.24 33.11
C HIS A 290 -25.63 -17.71 34.36
N ARG A 291 -26.88 -17.32 34.20
CA ARG A 291 -27.78 -17.07 35.31
C ARG A 291 -28.03 -18.43 35.95
N PRO A 292 -27.72 -18.64 37.22
CA PRO A 292 -28.09 -19.90 37.88
C PRO A 292 -29.60 -19.96 37.90
N GLU A 293 -30.20 -20.83 37.10
CA GLU A 293 -31.60 -21.23 37.30
C GLU A 293 -31.68 -22.03 38.57
N SER A 294 -32.54 -21.56 39.45
CA SER A 294 -32.89 -22.17 40.72
C SER A 294 -33.35 -23.62 40.56
N MET A 295 -32.67 -24.49 41.24
CA MET A 295 -32.90 -25.91 41.38
C MET A 295 -34.32 -26.27 41.83
N LEU A 296 -34.99 -27.12 41.08
CA LEU A 296 -35.88 -28.12 41.66
C LEU A 296 -35.46 -29.49 41.11
N GLY A 297 -34.92 -30.27 42.06
CA GLY A 297 -34.40 -31.58 42.13
C GLY A 297 -34.58 -32.58 40.97
N MET A 298 -33.41 -33.12 40.55
CA MET A 298 -33.19 -34.55 40.28
C MET A 298 -31.70 -34.85 40.32
N PRO A 299 -31.19 -35.91 40.93
CA PRO A 299 -29.78 -36.21 40.96
C PRO A 299 -29.35 -36.83 39.63
N MET A 300 -28.58 -36.06 38.85
CA MET A 300 -27.88 -36.58 37.66
C MET A 300 -26.55 -37.20 38.09
N VAL A 301 -26.40 -38.49 37.85
CA VAL A 301 -25.14 -39.24 37.99
C VAL A 301 -24.13 -38.67 36.96
N THR A 302 -23.15 -37.92 37.44
CA THR A 302 -22.04 -37.47 36.65
C THR A 302 -21.05 -38.61 36.40
N LEU A 303 -20.97 -39.08 35.16
CA LEU A 303 -19.86 -39.91 34.69
C LEU A 303 -18.59 -39.03 34.61
N PRO A 304 -17.43 -39.52 35.12
CA PRO A 304 -16.20 -38.76 35.05
C PRO A 304 -15.75 -38.65 33.60
N CYS A 305 -15.61 -37.38 33.13
CA CYS A 305 -14.96 -37.09 31.86
C CYS A 305 -13.49 -37.51 31.95
N VAL A 306 -13.05 -38.42 31.08
CA VAL A 306 -11.64 -38.77 30.93
C VAL A 306 -10.98 -37.64 30.16
N GLU A 307 -10.19 -36.80 30.87
CA GLU A 307 -9.36 -35.77 30.23
C GLU A 307 -8.30 -36.40 29.31
N SER A 308 -8.23 -35.91 28.11
CA SER A 308 -7.21 -36.37 27.16
C SER A 308 -5.82 -35.88 27.58
N PRO A 309 -4.72 -36.64 27.33
CA PRO A 309 -3.36 -36.28 27.74
C PRO A 309 -2.85 -34.95 27.20
N LEU A 310 -3.47 -34.42 26.14
CA LEU A 310 -3.09 -33.15 25.50
C LEU A 310 -3.57 -31.90 26.27
N GLU A 311 -4.59 -32.02 27.08
CA GLU A 311 -5.13 -30.90 27.88
C GLU A 311 -4.31 -30.66 29.16
N LYS A 312 -3.67 -31.70 29.67
CA LYS A 312 -2.77 -31.63 30.82
C LYS A 312 -1.48 -30.83 30.52
N LEU A 313 -0.99 -30.90 29.30
CA LEU A 313 0.21 -30.12 28.85
C LEU A 313 -0.10 -28.62 28.67
N ARG A 314 -1.35 -28.24 28.49
CA ARG A 314 -1.76 -26.84 28.32
C ARG A 314 -2.06 -26.11 29.63
N GLY A 315 -2.32 -26.87 30.69
CA GLY A 315 -2.57 -26.36 32.06
C GLY A 315 -1.31 -25.89 32.77
N ASP A 316 -0.16 -26.55 32.50
CA ASP A 316 1.12 -26.27 33.18
C ASP A 316 1.82 -24.99 32.73
N LEU A 317 1.32 -24.35 31.67
CA LEU A 317 1.90 -23.08 31.14
C LEU A 317 1.16 -21.82 31.65
N ARG A 318 0.19 -21.93 32.54
CA ARG A 318 -0.56 -20.79 33.07
C ARG A 318 -0.84 -20.96 34.56
N SER A 319 0.16 -20.67 35.42
CA SER A 319 -0.11 -20.40 36.83
C SER A 319 0.72 -19.21 37.32
N PRO A 320 0.10 -18.18 37.91
CA PRO A 320 0.82 -17.07 38.53
C PRO A 320 1.19 -17.40 39.98
N ARG A 321 2.31 -16.84 40.37
CA ARG A 321 2.91 -16.76 41.69
C ARG A 321 1.91 -16.61 42.87
N SER A 322 2.12 -17.38 43.93
CA SER A 322 2.03 -16.87 45.30
C SER A 322 2.94 -17.67 46.26
N HIS A 323 3.61 -16.91 47.12
CA HIS A 323 4.44 -17.22 48.27
C HIS A 323 4.17 -18.51 49.04
N ASP A 324 5.20 -19.33 49.41
CA ASP A 324 5.74 -19.35 50.76
C ASP A 324 6.92 -20.33 50.92
N HIS A 325 7.73 -20.01 51.93
CA HIS A 325 8.98 -20.55 52.42
C HIS A 325 9.06 -22.06 52.68
N GLN A 326 10.16 -22.73 52.39
CA GLN A 326 11.25 -23.21 53.27
C GLN A 326 12.11 -24.32 52.67
N PRO A 327 13.34 -24.57 53.14
CA PRO A 327 14.43 -25.10 52.36
C PRO A 327 14.78 -26.58 52.66
N TYR A 328 15.22 -27.34 51.67
CA TYR A 328 15.97 -28.58 51.95
C TYR A 328 17.14 -28.77 50.93
N ARG A 329 18.22 -29.07 51.53
CA ARG A 329 19.62 -29.40 51.35
C ARG A 329 19.97 -30.32 50.16
N PHE A 330 21.14 -30.01 49.60
CA PHE A 330 21.93 -30.76 48.60
C PHE A 330 22.22 -32.24 48.98
N PRO A 331 22.69 -33.07 47.99
CA PRO A 331 24.11 -33.35 47.89
C PRO A 331 24.69 -33.32 46.44
N ALA A 332 26.00 -33.26 46.40
CA ALA A 332 26.91 -32.88 45.35
C ALA A 332 27.30 -33.99 44.33
N THR A 333 27.61 -33.51 43.11
CA THR A 333 28.67 -33.87 42.15
C THR A 333 28.79 -35.32 41.63
N PRO A 334 29.44 -35.60 40.44
CA PRO A 334 30.72 -35.02 40.00
C PRO A 334 30.83 -34.60 38.49
N ASP A 335 31.94 -33.94 38.25
CA ASP A 335 32.53 -33.41 37.04
C ASP A 335 32.63 -34.35 35.83
N VAL A 336 32.41 -33.75 34.61
CA VAL A 336 33.06 -34.26 33.39
C VAL A 336 33.53 -33.06 32.56
N LEU A 337 34.84 -33.04 32.34
CA LEU A 337 35.64 -32.12 31.54
C LEU A 337 35.26 -32.18 30.05
N ILE A 338 35.18 -31.00 29.41
CA ILE A 338 35.17 -30.87 27.96
C ILE A 338 36.26 -29.88 27.55
N PRO A 339 37.15 -30.21 26.60
CA PRO A 339 38.23 -29.31 26.18
C PRO A 339 37.75 -28.31 25.11
N SER A 340 38.13 -27.07 25.31
CA SER A 340 38.08 -25.96 24.39
C SER A 340 38.94 -26.19 23.15
N ARG A 341 38.43 -25.87 21.96
CA ARG A 341 39.21 -25.75 20.73
C ARG A 341 39.03 -24.37 20.14
N SER A 342 40.04 -23.55 20.32
CA SER A 342 40.29 -22.31 19.63
C SER A 342 40.67 -22.58 18.17
N ILE A 343 40.12 -21.83 17.22
CA ILE A 343 40.71 -21.64 15.90
C ILE A 343 40.78 -20.16 15.62
N SER A 344 42.00 -19.69 15.52
CA SER A 344 42.42 -18.35 15.14
C SER A 344 42.19 -18.08 13.66
N SER A 345 41.95 -16.78 13.41
CA SER A 345 42.01 -16.09 12.13
C SER A 345 43.33 -16.25 11.42
N GLU A 346 43.34 -16.25 10.07
CA GLU A 346 44.24 -15.49 9.21
C GLU A 346 43.88 -15.65 7.72
N VAL A 347 43.92 -14.50 7.07
CA VAL A 347 44.03 -14.05 5.70
C VAL A 347 42.71 -13.69 5.04
#